data_a15bbd1bb90f623b570144744fff217a
#
_entry.id   a15bbd1bb90f623b570144744fff217a
#
_cell.length_a   1.000
_cell.length_b   1.000
_cell.length_c   1.000
_cell.angle_alpha   90.00
_cell.angle_beta   90.00
_cell.angle_gamma   90.00
#
_symmetry.space_group_name_H-M   'P 1'
#
loop_
_entity.id
_entity.type
_entity.pdbx_description
1 polymer ?
#
loop_
_entity_poly.entity_id
_entity_poly.type
_entity_poly.pdbx_seq_one_letter_code
_entity_poly.pdbx_strand_id
1 'polypeptide(L)'
;MKRSISLLSFVLSSLLLTSSCNSSNTDGGINFQLNALAFSDKIATTPDGVVLDVRTSGEFAQGHIANATNISWNDPTFDGKINNIPKTTPIFIYCLSGSRSMSAANFMRNNGYSNVYELMGGIMKWSAANLPLTTDSSVKKVAGMDLASFKELTKGDKIVLVDFYADWCLPCKKMEPFLNEIANEKKEKVTLIRINADEQSELCKSLKIDALPYLQLYKNEELLWEKVGFIDKMGIEKEIDLIKY
;
A
#
# COMPACT_ATOMS: atom_id res chain seq x y z
N MET A 1 69.76 -60.30 33.26
CA MET A 1 68.63 -59.95 34.12
C MET A 1 68.32 -58.48 33.98
N LYS A 2 67.37 -58.09 33.13
CA LYS A 2 66.74 -56.74 33.16
C LYS A 2 65.42 -56.88 32.38
N ARG A 3 64.30 -56.76 33.08
CA ARG A 3 62.97 -56.81 32.55
C ARG A 3 62.63 -55.46 31.89
N SER A 4 62.26 -55.44 30.62
CA SER A 4 61.67 -54.31 29.92
C SER A 4 60.19 -54.35 30.10
N ILE A 5 59.62 -53.31 30.66
CA ILE A 5 58.19 -53.07 30.79
C ILE A 5 57.76 -52.22 29.59
N SER A 6 56.92 -52.79 28.72
CA SER A 6 56.33 -52.10 27.59
C SER A 6 55.12 -51.33 28.07
N LEU A 7 55.14 -50.00 27.95
CA LEU A 7 54.00 -49.11 28.17
C LEU A 7 53.17 -49.05 26.88
N LEU A 8 51.95 -49.62 26.97
CA LEU A 8 50.93 -49.50 25.92
C LEU A 8 50.19 -48.18 26.10
N SER A 9 50.46 -47.22 25.23
CA SER A 9 49.73 -45.95 25.19
C SER A 9 48.39 -46.14 24.49
N PHE A 10 47.29 -46.03 25.26
CA PHE A 10 45.94 -45.96 24.76
C PHE A 10 45.68 -44.53 24.28
N VAL A 11 45.62 -44.32 22.97
CA VAL A 11 45.14 -43.05 22.38
C VAL A 11 43.64 -43.13 22.30
N LEU A 12 42.96 -42.42 23.22
CA LEU A 12 41.50 -42.27 23.21
C LEU A 12 41.17 -41.11 22.23
N SER A 13 40.79 -41.51 21.01
CA SER A 13 40.29 -40.59 20.00
C SER A 13 38.85 -40.15 20.37
N SER A 14 38.72 -38.96 20.93
CA SER A 14 37.39 -38.32 21.17
C SER A 14 36.84 -37.81 19.85
N LEU A 15 35.86 -38.53 19.31
CA LEU A 15 35.05 -38.10 18.17
C LEU A 15 34.07 -37.03 18.65
N LEU A 16 34.39 -35.78 18.42
CA LEU A 16 33.47 -34.66 18.60
C LEU A 16 32.41 -34.71 17.50
N LEU A 17 31.25 -35.27 17.80
CA LEU A 17 30.02 -35.14 17.00
C LEU A 17 29.53 -33.72 17.15
N THR A 18 29.86 -32.83 16.20
CA THR A 18 29.21 -31.55 16.03
C THR A 18 27.80 -31.79 15.48
N SER A 19 26.82 -31.90 16.36
CA SER A 19 25.42 -31.82 15.98
C SER A 19 25.17 -30.41 15.45
N SER A 20 25.22 -30.25 14.14
CA SER A 20 24.68 -29.09 13.45
C SER A 20 23.17 -29.13 13.65
N CYS A 21 22.67 -28.35 14.61
CA CYS A 21 21.24 -28.06 14.68
C CYS A 21 20.85 -27.22 13.47
N ASN A 22 20.50 -27.93 12.41
CA ASN A 22 19.77 -27.33 11.31
C ASN A 22 18.33 -27.14 11.81
N SER A 23 18.04 -25.96 12.38
CA SER A 23 16.67 -25.56 12.74
C SER A 23 15.89 -25.27 11.45
N SER A 24 15.52 -26.33 10.73
CA SER A 24 14.40 -26.27 9.82
C SER A 24 13.14 -26.19 10.67
N ASN A 25 12.68 -24.97 10.96
CA ASN A 25 11.33 -24.75 11.42
C ASN A 25 10.37 -25.18 10.30
N THR A 26 10.05 -26.46 10.26
CA THR A 26 8.87 -26.98 9.60
C THR A 26 7.69 -26.83 10.55
N ASP A 27 7.34 -25.58 10.91
CA ASP A 27 5.98 -25.29 11.28
C ASP A 27 5.17 -25.41 9.99
N GLY A 28 4.38 -26.49 9.89
CA GLY A 28 3.46 -26.74 8.77
C GLY A 28 2.29 -25.75 8.72
N GLY A 29 2.49 -24.53 9.19
CA GLY A 29 1.57 -23.41 9.05
C GLY A 29 1.56 -22.94 7.60
N ILE A 30 0.36 -22.81 7.02
CA ILE A 30 0.18 -22.24 5.69
C ILE A 30 0.74 -20.83 5.71
N ASN A 31 1.81 -20.59 4.94
CA ASN A 31 2.33 -19.23 4.78
C ASN A 31 1.43 -18.46 3.82
N PHE A 32 0.64 -17.57 4.37
CA PHE A 32 -0.28 -16.71 3.62
C PHE A 32 0.39 -15.49 3.00
N GLN A 33 1.62 -15.16 3.40
CA GLN A 33 2.40 -14.05 2.83
C GLN A 33 3.47 -14.59 1.90
N LEU A 34 3.40 -14.24 0.62
CA LEU A 34 4.25 -14.77 -0.43
C LEU A 34 5.05 -13.63 -1.08
N ASN A 35 6.32 -13.87 -1.39
CA ASN A 35 7.07 -12.98 -2.28
C ASN A 35 6.55 -13.10 -3.72
N ALA A 36 6.97 -12.19 -4.61
CA ALA A 36 6.42 -12.10 -5.96
C ALA A 36 6.54 -13.38 -6.78
N LEU A 37 7.66 -14.09 -6.70
CA LEU A 37 7.87 -15.35 -7.44
C LEU A 37 6.98 -16.46 -6.88
N ALA A 38 6.99 -16.66 -5.56
CA ALA A 38 6.14 -17.67 -4.92
C ALA A 38 4.63 -17.38 -5.11
N PHE A 39 4.25 -16.11 -5.16
CA PHE A 39 2.86 -15.68 -5.44
C PHE A 39 2.48 -16.02 -6.88
N SER A 40 3.36 -15.74 -7.85
CA SER A 40 3.17 -16.08 -9.27
C SER A 40 3.04 -17.59 -9.47
N ASP A 41 3.96 -18.37 -8.89
CA ASP A 41 3.95 -19.82 -9.01
C ASP A 41 2.69 -20.43 -8.38
N LYS A 42 2.25 -19.88 -7.25
CA LYS A 42 1.05 -20.36 -6.59
C LYS A 42 -0.23 -20.02 -7.38
N ILE A 43 -0.32 -18.86 -8.02
CA ILE A 43 -1.41 -18.55 -8.97
C ILE A 43 -1.41 -19.57 -10.10
N ALA A 44 -0.26 -19.84 -10.74
CA ALA A 44 -0.15 -20.74 -11.86
C ALA A 44 -0.55 -22.18 -11.52
N THR A 45 -0.34 -22.61 -10.27
CA THR A 45 -0.67 -23.94 -9.77
C THR A 45 -2.05 -24.04 -9.10
N THR A 46 -2.83 -22.97 -9.09
CA THR A 46 -4.17 -22.89 -8.46
C THR A 46 -5.18 -22.29 -9.44
N PRO A 47 -5.60 -23.04 -10.47
CA PRO A 47 -6.41 -22.52 -11.57
C PRO A 47 -7.80 -21.99 -11.12
N ASP A 48 -8.36 -22.54 -10.03
CA ASP A 48 -9.64 -22.10 -9.47
C ASP A 48 -9.52 -20.92 -8.50
N GLY A 49 -8.31 -20.36 -8.36
CA GLY A 49 -8.03 -19.22 -7.50
C GLY A 49 -8.48 -17.90 -8.10
N VAL A 50 -8.92 -16.98 -7.25
CA VAL A 50 -9.27 -15.61 -7.62
C VAL A 50 -8.11 -14.67 -7.31
N VAL A 51 -7.62 -13.95 -8.32
CA VAL A 51 -6.65 -12.86 -8.13
C VAL A 51 -7.43 -11.58 -7.86
N LEU A 52 -7.18 -10.96 -6.69
CA LEU A 52 -7.93 -9.80 -6.21
C LEU A 52 -7.00 -8.60 -6.08
N ASP A 53 -7.22 -7.59 -6.90
CA ASP A 53 -6.57 -6.28 -6.78
C ASP A 53 -7.42 -5.35 -5.94
N VAL A 54 -6.90 -4.96 -4.77
CA VAL A 54 -7.63 -4.05 -3.86
C VAL A 54 -7.17 -2.60 -3.97
N ARG A 55 -6.52 -2.26 -5.08
CA ARG A 55 -6.20 -0.87 -5.43
C ARG A 55 -7.44 -0.17 -5.98
N THR A 56 -7.31 1.14 -6.21
CA THR A 56 -8.35 1.91 -6.90
C THR A 56 -8.49 1.44 -8.36
N SER A 57 -9.63 1.74 -8.98
CA SER A 57 -9.86 1.43 -10.39
C SER A 57 -8.87 2.16 -11.31
N GLY A 58 -8.44 3.38 -10.94
CA GLY A 58 -7.43 4.13 -11.67
C GLY A 58 -6.05 3.46 -11.65
N GLU A 59 -5.61 2.96 -10.48
CA GLU A 59 -4.37 2.19 -10.36
C GLU A 59 -4.43 0.87 -11.14
N PHE A 60 -5.58 0.19 -11.09
CA PHE A 60 -5.82 -1.06 -11.82
C PHE A 60 -5.70 -0.88 -13.33
N ALA A 61 -6.30 0.18 -13.87
CA ALA A 61 -6.28 0.50 -15.29
C ALA A 61 -4.86 0.79 -15.83
N GLN A 62 -3.95 1.27 -14.98
CA GLN A 62 -2.54 1.53 -15.36
C GLN A 62 -1.71 0.25 -15.55
N GLY A 63 -2.19 -0.88 -15.02
CA GLY A 63 -1.55 -2.18 -15.12
C GLY A 63 -1.85 -3.04 -13.90
N HIS A 64 -2.18 -4.29 -14.12
CA HIS A 64 -2.56 -5.26 -13.09
C HIS A 64 -2.04 -6.66 -13.40
N ILE A 65 -2.06 -7.55 -12.44
CA ILE A 65 -1.73 -8.97 -12.63
C ILE A 65 -2.84 -9.59 -13.49
N ALA A 66 -2.44 -10.41 -14.47
CA ALA A 66 -3.37 -11.04 -15.40
C ALA A 66 -4.53 -11.74 -14.67
N ASN A 67 -5.75 -11.62 -15.22
CA ASN A 67 -6.99 -12.17 -14.68
C ASN A 67 -7.38 -11.63 -13.29
N ALA A 68 -6.78 -10.53 -12.81
CA ALA A 68 -7.19 -9.93 -11.56
C ALA A 68 -8.57 -9.28 -11.67
N THR A 69 -9.38 -9.47 -10.62
CA THR A 69 -10.61 -8.71 -10.39
C THR A 69 -10.30 -7.52 -9.49
N ASN A 70 -10.75 -6.34 -9.86
CA ASN A 70 -10.55 -5.14 -9.03
C ASN A 70 -11.75 -4.91 -8.10
N ILE A 71 -11.48 -4.92 -6.80
CA ILE A 71 -12.42 -4.48 -5.76
C ILE A 71 -11.63 -3.62 -4.79
N SER A 72 -11.76 -2.31 -4.90
CA SER A 72 -11.00 -1.37 -4.06
C SER A 72 -11.29 -1.60 -2.57
N TRP A 73 -10.22 -1.70 -1.75
CA TRP A 73 -10.35 -1.77 -0.29
C TRP A 73 -11.06 -0.55 0.31
N ASN A 74 -10.95 0.60 -0.35
CA ASN A 74 -11.55 1.86 0.09
C ASN A 74 -13.03 1.99 -0.32
N ASP A 75 -13.56 1.04 -1.08
CA ASP A 75 -14.96 1.02 -1.46
C ASP A 75 -15.83 0.67 -0.23
N PRO A 76 -16.79 1.52 0.18
CA PRO A 76 -17.69 1.24 1.31
C PRO A 76 -18.48 -0.06 1.14
N THR A 77 -18.60 -0.54 -0.10
CA THR A 77 -19.32 -1.78 -0.44
C THR A 77 -18.39 -2.99 -0.60
N PHE A 78 -17.11 -2.88 -0.19
CA PHE A 78 -16.12 -3.95 -0.31
C PHE A 78 -16.64 -5.28 0.26
N ASP A 79 -17.18 -5.26 1.48
CA ASP A 79 -17.75 -6.45 2.14
C ASP A 79 -18.86 -7.10 1.27
N GLY A 80 -19.80 -6.32 0.80
CA GLY A 80 -20.87 -6.81 -0.08
C GLY A 80 -20.33 -7.43 -1.38
N LYS A 81 -19.31 -6.85 -1.97
CA LYS A 81 -18.70 -7.34 -3.23
C LYS A 81 -17.96 -8.65 -3.06
N ILE A 82 -17.18 -8.80 -1.97
CA ILE A 82 -16.46 -10.06 -1.71
C ILE A 82 -17.38 -11.22 -1.33
N ASN A 83 -18.59 -10.95 -0.79
CA ASN A 83 -19.55 -12.00 -0.44
C ASN A 83 -20.00 -12.85 -1.63
N ASN A 84 -19.77 -12.39 -2.87
CA ASN A 84 -20.00 -13.18 -4.09
C ASN A 84 -18.90 -14.23 -4.34
N ILE A 85 -17.78 -14.20 -3.59
CA ILE A 85 -16.69 -15.16 -3.70
C ILE A 85 -16.91 -16.26 -2.65
N PRO A 86 -17.00 -17.54 -3.01
CA PRO A 86 -17.11 -18.62 -2.02
C PRO A 86 -15.95 -18.60 -1.02
N LYS A 87 -16.23 -18.75 0.26
CA LYS A 87 -15.21 -18.62 1.33
C LYS A 87 -14.11 -19.67 1.31
N THR A 88 -14.31 -20.77 0.58
CA THR A 88 -13.34 -21.83 0.35
C THR A 88 -12.43 -21.59 -0.85
N THR A 89 -12.77 -20.61 -1.71
CA THR A 89 -11.98 -20.26 -2.90
C THR A 89 -10.62 -19.71 -2.47
N PRO A 90 -9.51 -20.20 -3.06
CA PRO A 90 -8.20 -19.59 -2.87
C PRO A 90 -8.18 -18.18 -3.43
N ILE A 91 -7.76 -17.21 -2.61
CA ILE A 91 -7.70 -15.80 -2.99
C ILE A 91 -6.26 -15.34 -2.97
N PHE A 92 -5.84 -14.72 -4.05
CA PHE A 92 -4.53 -14.11 -4.25
C PHE A 92 -4.70 -12.60 -4.24
N ILE A 93 -4.46 -11.97 -3.08
CA ILE A 93 -4.77 -10.56 -2.87
C ILE A 93 -3.51 -9.69 -2.93
N TYR A 94 -3.61 -8.54 -3.58
CA TYR A 94 -2.53 -7.58 -3.62
C TYR A 94 -3.04 -6.12 -3.70
N CYS A 95 -2.15 -5.19 -3.32
CA CYS A 95 -2.34 -3.76 -3.57
C CYS A 95 -1.05 -3.14 -4.15
N LEU A 96 -0.84 -1.85 -3.97
CA LEU A 96 0.36 -1.17 -4.46
C LEU A 96 1.63 -1.65 -3.73
N SER A 97 1.64 -1.57 -2.38
CA SER A 97 2.82 -1.77 -1.53
C SER A 97 2.63 -2.82 -0.40
N GLY A 98 1.45 -3.46 -0.31
CA GLY A 98 1.13 -4.49 0.69
C GLY A 98 0.24 -4.02 1.85
N SER A 99 0.14 -2.72 2.15
CA SER A 99 -0.61 -2.23 3.32
C SER A 99 -2.13 -2.45 3.21
N ARG A 100 -2.75 -2.02 2.11
CA ARG A 100 -4.19 -2.22 1.85
C ARG A 100 -4.54 -3.70 1.73
N SER A 101 -3.72 -4.49 1.03
CA SER A 101 -3.95 -5.93 0.86
C SER A 101 -3.83 -6.69 2.17
N MET A 102 -2.92 -6.31 3.06
CA MET A 102 -2.81 -6.90 4.40
C MET A 102 -4.09 -6.65 5.22
N SER A 103 -4.60 -5.41 5.20
CA SER A 103 -5.86 -5.06 5.89
C SER A 103 -7.04 -5.84 5.32
N ALA A 104 -7.17 -5.89 3.99
CA ALA A 104 -8.22 -6.61 3.30
C ALA A 104 -8.13 -8.13 3.53
N ALA A 105 -6.92 -8.71 3.48
CA ALA A 105 -6.70 -10.12 3.74
C ALA A 105 -7.08 -10.51 5.17
N ASN A 106 -6.71 -9.69 6.16
CA ASN A 106 -7.09 -9.90 7.56
C ASN A 106 -8.61 -9.80 7.74
N PHE A 107 -9.25 -8.81 7.12
CA PHE A 107 -10.70 -8.68 7.11
C PHE A 107 -11.37 -9.94 6.53
N MET A 108 -10.91 -10.41 5.38
CA MET A 108 -11.46 -11.60 4.73
C MET A 108 -11.29 -12.85 5.59
N ARG A 109 -10.10 -13.08 6.17
CA ARG A 109 -9.86 -14.22 7.08
C ARG A 109 -10.78 -14.17 8.30
N ASN A 110 -10.96 -13.00 8.91
CA ASN A 110 -11.87 -12.81 10.05
C ASN A 110 -13.34 -13.03 9.66
N ASN A 111 -13.69 -12.91 8.38
CA ASN A 111 -15.01 -13.21 7.84
C ASN A 111 -15.12 -14.63 7.25
N GLY A 112 -14.17 -15.53 7.57
CA GLY A 112 -14.26 -16.96 7.29
C GLY A 112 -13.68 -17.42 5.94
N TYR A 113 -12.94 -16.56 5.23
CA TYR A 113 -12.17 -16.99 4.05
C TYR A 113 -10.92 -17.75 4.49
N SER A 114 -10.80 -19.03 4.12
CA SER A 114 -9.78 -19.92 4.66
C SER A 114 -8.43 -19.83 3.94
N ASN A 115 -8.41 -19.43 2.67
CA ASN A 115 -7.23 -19.51 1.80
C ASN A 115 -6.95 -18.13 1.16
N VAL A 116 -6.52 -17.16 1.95
CA VAL A 116 -6.19 -15.80 1.47
C VAL A 116 -4.68 -15.60 1.48
N TYR A 117 -4.07 -15.63 0.31
CA TYR A 117 -2.64 -15.44 0.08
C TYR A 117 -2.36 -13.99 -0.30
N GLU A 118 -1.38 -13.37 0.34
CA GLU A 118 -1.02 -11.97 0.15
C GLU A 118 0.32 -11.82 -0.57
N LEU A 119 0.37 -10.92 -1.56
CA LEU A 119 1.62 -10.53 -2.20
C LEU A 119 2.38 -9.52 -1.32
N MET A 120 3.47 -9.97 -0.71
CA MET A 120 4.34 -9.10 0.09
C MET A 120 4.93 -7.96 -0.76
N GLY A 121 4.71 -6.73 -0.30
CA GLY A 121 5.18 -5.52 -0.99
C GLY A 121 4.41 -5.18 -2.25
N GLY A 122 3.27 -5.86 -2.51
CA GLY A 122 2.30 -5.53 -3.54
C GLY A 122 2.85 -5.58 -4.96
N ILE A 123 2.13 -4.93 -5.88
CA ILE A 123 2.47 -4.90 -7.31
C ILE A 123 3.84 -4.23 -7.59
N MET A 124 4.32 -3.38 -6.68
CA MET A 124 5.67 -2.83 -6.78
C MET A 124 6.74 -3.93 -6.73
N LYS A 125 6.60 -4.92 -5.86
CA LYS A 125 7.53 -6.06 -5.79
C LYS A 125 7.33 -7.06 -6.93
N TRP A 126 6.11 -7.18 -7.44
CA TRP A 126 5.82 -7.94 -8.68
C TRP A 126 6.57 -7.34 -9.87
N SER A 127 6.45 -6.03 -10.07
CA SER A 127 7.15 -5.30 -11.13
C SER A 127 8.67 -5.33 -10.97
N ALA A 128 9.18 -5.20 -9.75
CA ALA A 128 10.62 -5.29 -9.45
C ALA A 128 11.20 -6.71 -9.72
N ALA A 129 10.36 -7.74 -9.70
CA ALA A 129 10.71 -9.10 -10.10
C ALA A 129 10.58 -9.33 -11.63
N ASN A 130 10.31 -8.28 -12.42
CA ASN A 130 10.08 -8.31 -13.87
C ASN A 130 8.95 -9.27 -14.29
N LEU A 131 7.97 -9.49 -13.43
CA LEU A 131 6.79 -10.29 -13.76
C LEU A 131 5.80 -9.48 -14.62
N PRO A 132 5.07 -10.14 -15.54
CA PRO A 132 4.23 -9.44 -16.51
C PRO A 132 3.03 -8.77 -15.86
N LEU A 133 2.68 -7.60 -16.38
CA LEU A 133 1.44 -6.90 -16.11
C LEU A 133 0.57 -6.87 -17.36
N THR A 134 -0.73 -6.91 -17.14
CA THR A 134 -1.75 -6.72 -18.17
C THR A 134 -2.32 -5.31 -18.03
N THR A 135 -2.53 -4.65 -19.16
CA THR A 135 -3.31 -3.41 -19.24
C THR A 135 -4.61 -3.74 -19.94
N ASP A 136 -5.74 -3.41 -19.32
CA ASP A 136 -7.02 -3.56 -19.98
C ASP A 136 -7.22 -2.40 -20.95
N SER A 137 -6.98 -2.65 -22.23
CA SER A 137 -7.16 -1.67 -23.30
C SER A 137 -8.62 -1.28 -23.50
N SER A 138 -9.58 -2.01 -22.93
CA SER A 138 -11.02 -1.71 -23.01
C SER A 138 -11.47 -0.76 -21.88
N VAL A 139 -10.72 -0.66 -20.78
CA VAL A 139 -10.99 0.31 -19.73
C VAL A 139 -10.51 1.66 -20.22
N LYS A 140 -11.44 2.51 -20.66
CA LYS A 140 -11.16 3.94 -20.81
C LYS A 140 -10.46 4.36 -19.53
N LYS A 141 -9.20 4.87 -19.64
CA LYS A 141 -8.54 5.59 -18.55
C LYS A 141 -9.63 6.43 -17.89
N VAL A 142 -10.06 6.08 -16.66
CA VAL A 142 -10.84 7.02 -15.88
C VAL A 142 -9.89 8.18 -15.76
N ALA A 143 -10.20 9.27 -16.46
CA ALA A 143 -9.35 10.44 -16.51
C ALA A 143 -9.21 10.89 -15.06
N GLY A 144 -8.07 10.58 -14.46
CA GLY A 144 -7.69 11.21 -13.24
C GLY A 144 -7.74 12.72 -13.50
N MET A 145 -7.90 13.51 -12.48
CA MET A 145 -7.84 14.97 -12.59
C MET A 145 -6.54 15.34 -13.30
N ASP A 146 -6.64 15.98 -14.44
CA ASP A 146 -5.48 16.52 -15.14
C ASP A 146 -5.05 17.87 -14.53
N LEU A 147 -3.88 18.34 -14.90
CA LEU A 147 -3.33 19.58 -14.36
C LEU A 147 -4.22 20.80 -14.70
N ALA A 148 -4.95 20.78 -15.81
CA ALA A 148 -5.86 21.86 -16.19
C ALA A 148 -7.09 21.90 -15.24
N SER A 149 -7.69 20.76 -15.00
CA SER A 149 -8.80 20.61 -14.05
C SER A 149 -8.37 20.97 -12.62
N PHE A 150 -7.15 20.57 -12.22
CA PHE A 150 -6.60 20.97 -10.92
C PHE A 150 -6.44 22.48 -10.78
N LYS A 151 -5.91 23.14 -11.81
CA LYS A 151 -5.78 24.59 -11.81
C LYS A 151 -7.14 25.30 -11.69
N GLU A 152 -8.17 24.81 -12.36
CA GLU A 152 -9.53 25.37 -12.20
C GLU A 152 -10.02 25.28 -10.76
N LEU A 153 -9.72 24.20 -10.02
CA LEU A 153 -10.09 24.06 -8.61
C LEU A 153 -9.33 25.02 -7.69
N THR A 154 -8.16 25.49 -8.11
CA THR A 154 -7.34 26.42 -7.32
C THR A 154 -7.58 27.90 -7.68
N LYS A 155 -8.52 28.16 -8.60
CA LYS A 155 -8.97 29.52 -8.95
C LYS A 155 -9.86 30.14 -7.88
N GLY A 156 -9.86 31.43 -7.82
CA GLY A 156 -10.78 32.25 -7.02
C GLY A 156 -10.12 33.05 -5.94
N ASP A 157 -10.94 33.86 -5.28
CA ASP A 157 -10.47 34.83 -4.28
C ASP A 157 -10.18 34.20 -2.91
N LYS A 158 -10.74 33.01 -2.65
CA LYS A 158 -10.47 32.27 -1.40
C LYS A 158 -9.12 31.57 -1.48
N ILE A 159 -8.52 31.36 -0.32
CA ILE A 159 -7.37 30.47 -0.19
C ILE A 159 -7.86 29.02 -0.38
N VAL A 160 -7.21 28.29 -1.24
CA VAL A 160 -7.49 26.86 -1.44
C VAL A 160 -6.44 26.06 -0.69
N LEU A 161 -6.85 25.38 0.37
CA LEU A 161 -6.03 24.41 1.10
C LEU A 161 -6.20 23.05 0.42
N VAL A 162 -5.14 22.57 -0.21
CA VAL A 162 -5.12 21.25 -0.86
C VAL A 162 -4.41 20.27 0.04
N ASP A 163 -5.08 19.14 0.36
CA ASP A 163 -4.52 17.99 1.10
C ASP A 163 -4.38 16.80 0.16
N PHE A 164 -3.15 16.46 -0.19
CA PHE A 164 -2.85 15.19 -0.86
C PHE A 164 -2.67 14.11 0.21
N TYR A 165 -3.53 13.12 0.17
CA TYR A 165 -3.60 12.05 1.16
C TYR A 165 -3.70 10.68 0.50
N ALA A 166 -3.59 9.63 1.31
CA ALA A 166 -3.99 8.27 0.95
C ALA A 166 -4.59 7.57 2.17
N ASP A 167 -5.46 6.59 1.92
CA ASP A 167 -6.16 5.89 3.01
C ASP A 167 -5.27 5.05 3.92
N TRP A 168 -4.09 4.69 3.45
CA TRP A 168 -3.06 4.01 4.25
C TRP A 168 -2.18 4.98 5.05
N CYS A 169 -2.25 6.29 4.79
CA CYS A 169 -1.42 7.31 5.40
C CYS A 169 -1.95 7.67 6.82
N LEU A 170 -1.36 7.08 7.86
CA LEU A 170 -1.76 7.37 9.25
C LEU A 170 -1.62 8.84 9.65
N PRO A 171 -0.54 9.57 9.28
CA PRO A 171 -0.48 11.00 9.55
C PRO A 171 -1.60 11.79 8.85
N CYS A 172 -1.98 11.42 7.63
CA CYS A 172 -3.09 12.06 6.90
C CYS A 172 -4.41 11.91 7.67
N LYS A 173 -4.71 10.70 8.16
CA LYS A 173 -5.89 10.43 8.98
C LYS A 173 -5.93 11.24 10.27
N LYS A 174 -4.77 11.50 10.89
CA LYS A 174 -4.69 12.36 12.08
C LYS A 174 -4.96 13.83 11.75
N MET A 175 -4.64 14.26 10.53
CA MET A 175 -4.83 15.64 10.08
C MET A 175 -6.27 15.92 9.65
N GLU A 176 -6.98 14.94 9.11
CA GLU A 176 -8.32 15.08 8.55
C GLU A 176 -9.33 15.82 9.47
N PRO A 177 -9.47 15.49 10.77
CA PRO A 177 -10.44 16.15 11.63
C PRO A 177 -10.21 17.67 11.69
N PHE A 178 -8.98 18.09 11.94
CA PHE A 178 -8.69 19.53 12.07
C PHE A 178 -8.56 20.26 10.74
N LEU A 179 -8.29 19.59 9.61
CA LEU A 179 -8.44 20.18 8.28
C LEU A 179 -9.90 20.55 8.00
N ASN A 180 -10.82 19.65 8.36
CA ASN A 180 -12.27 19.94 8.27
C ASN A 180 -12.71 21.05 9.22
N GLU A 181 -12.15 21.11 10.44
CA GLU A 181 -12.40 22.22 11.37
C GLU A 181 -11.94 23.55 10.78
N ILE A 182 -10.72 23.65 10.26
CA ILE A 182 -10.21 24.87 9.60
C ILE A 182 -11.14 25.30 8.46
N ALA A 183 -11.55 24.35 7.60
CA ALA A 183 -12.45 24.64 6.50
C ALA A 183 -13.80 25.18 6.96
N ASN A 184 -14.34 24.66 8.06
CA ASN A 184 -15.61 25.12 8.64
C ASN A 184 -15.47 26.47 9.35
N GLU A 185 -14.43 26.66 10.18
CA GLU A 185 -14.20 27.89 10.95
C GLU A 185 -13.84 29.07 10.05
N LYS A 186 -13.08 28.81 8.98
CA LYS A 186 -12.61 29.84 8.03
C LYS A 186 -13.33 29.77 6.66
N LYS A 187 -14.55 29.23 6.60
CA LYS A 187 -15.30 28.97 5.35
C LYS A 187 -15.43 30.16 4.40
N GLU A 188 -15.42 31.40 4.92
CA GLU A 188 -15.48 32.63 4.10
C GLU A 188 -14.13 32.93 3.42
N LYS A 189 -13.03 32.36 3.94
CA LYS A 189 -11.67 32.65 3.50
C LYS A 189 -10.98 31.42 2.87
N VAL A 190 -11.33 30.22 3.29
CA VAL A 190 -10.64 28.98 2.94
C VAL A 190 -11.60 27.98 2.33
N THR A 191 -11.17 27.33 1.26
CA THR A 191 -11.79 26.14 0.67
C THR A 191 -10.82 24.98 0.85
N LEU A 192 -11.27 23.85 1.43
CA LEU A 192 -10.49 22.63 1.53
C LEU A 192 -10.78 21.71 0.32
N ILE A 193 -9.73 21.27 -0.33
CA ILE A 193 -9.76 20.23 -1.38
C ILE A 193 -8.90 19.07 -0.92
N ARG A 194 -9.49 17.88 -0.86
CA ARG A 194 -8.77 16.65 -0.51
C ARG A 194 -8.60 15.78 -1.75
N ILE A 195 -7.37 15.39 -2.04
CA ILE A 195 -7.00 14.63 -3.24
C ILE A 195 -6.35 13.33 -2.81
N ASN A 196 -7.01 12.21 -3.13
CA ASN A 196 -6.42 10.90 -2.91
C ASN A 196 -5.30 10.66 -3.95
N ALA A 197 -4.06 10.61 -3.48
CA ALA A 197 -2.88 10.48 -4.32
C ALA A 197 -2.84 9.13 -5.08
N ASP A 198 -3.41 8.07 -4.50
CA ASP A 198 -3.50 6.77 -5.17
C ASP A 198 -4.46 6.83 -6.38
N GLU A 199 -5.54 7.63 -6.27
CA GLU A 199 -6.52 7.81 -7.35
C GLU A 199 -6.04 8.80 -8.42
N GLN A 200 -5.20 9.75 -8.03
CA GLN A 200 -4.74 10.87 -8.85
C GLN A 200 -3.23 10.80 -9.12
N SER A 201 -2.70 9.61 -9.37
CA SER A 201 -1.26 9.36 -9.49
C SER A 201 -0.58 10.17 -10.61
N GLU A 202 -1.26 10.40 -11.75
CA GLU A 202 -0.73 11.20 -12.86
C GLU A 202 -0.68 12.70 -12.50
N LEU A 203 -1.68 13.21 -11.77
CA LEU A 203 -1.65 14.57 -11.23
C LEU A 203 -0.49 14.71 -10.22
N CYS A 204 -0.35 13.76 -9.29
CA CYS A 204 0.75 13.75 -8.32
C CYS A 204 2.13 13.76 -8.99
N LYS A 205 2.33 12.97 -10.05
CA LYS A 205 3.56 13.01 -10.85
C LYS A 205 3.78 14.38 -11.49
N SER A 206 2.73 14.96 -12.08
CA SER A 206 2.78 16.27 -12.73
C SER A 206 3.13 17.39 -11.75
N LEU A 207 2.65 17.29 -10.51
CA LEU A 207 2.90 18.23 -9.41
C LEU A 207 4.14 17.87 -8.58
N LYS A 208 4.84 16.75 -8.91
CA LYS A 208 6.01 16.22 -8.18
C LYS A 208 5.71 15.90 -6.72
N ILE A 209 4.51 15.40 -6.44
CA ILE A 209 4.11 14.91 -5.13
C ILE A 209 4.64 13.49 -4.96
N ASP A 210 5.66 13.30 -4.16
CA ASP A 210 6.36 12.02 -3.96
C ASP A 210 6.27 11.48 -2.52
N ALA A 211 5.70 12.26 -1.59
CA ALA A 211 5.51 11.89 -0.21
C ALA A 211 4.18 12.41 0.37
N LEU A 212 3.62 11.72 1.39
CA LEU A 212 2.35 12.07 2.03
C LEU A 212 2.48 12.14 3.56
N PRO A 213 1.68 12.96 4.25
CA PRO A 213 0.77 13.98 3.71
C PRO A 213 1.51 15.09 2.99
N TYR A 214 0.87 15.71 2.00
CA TYR A 214 1.41 16.87 1.31
C TYR A 214 0.33 17.96 1.26
N LEU A 215 0.61 19.09 1.87
CA LEU A 215 -0.30 20.22 1.90
C LEU A 215 0.20 21.33 0.99
N GLN A 216 -0.75 22.01 0.32
CA GLN A 216 -0.47 23.19 -0.48
C GLN A 216 -1.54 24.27 -0.21
N LEU A 217 -1.13 25.54 -0.19
CA LEU A 217 -2.01 26.69 -0.15
C LEU A 217 -1.92 27.45 -1.46
N TYR A 218 -3.05 27.61 -2.12
CA TYR A 218 -3.19 28.37 -3.35
C TYR A 218 -4.07 29.59 -3.16
N LYS A 219 -3.84 30.60 -3.97
CA LYS A 219 -4.78 31.71 -4.21
C LYS A 219 -4.71 32.07 -5.67
N ASN A 220 -5.85 32.06 -6.35
CA ASN A 220 -5.95 32.35 -7.78
C ASN A 220 -4.92 31.62 -8.64
N GLU A 221 -4.83 30.29 -8.50
CA GLU A 221 -3.89 29.37 -9.16
C GLU A 221 -2.41 29.51 -8.71
N GLU A 222 -2.06 30.53 -7.94
CA GLU A 222 -0.69 30.73 -7.45
C GLU A 222 -0.45 29.88 -6.19
N LEU A 223 0.60 29.03 -6.22
CA LEU A 223 1.06 28.28 -5.05
C LEU A 223 1.81 29.23 -4.11
N LEU A 224 1.25 29.44 -2.92
CA LEU A 224 1.79 30.37 -1.94
C LEU A 224 2.61 29.67 -0.84
N TRP A 225 2.28 28.42 -0.55
CA TRP A 225 2.95 27.63 0.47
C TRP A 225 2.73 26.14 0.24
N GLU A 226 3.71 25.33 0.67
CA GLU A 226 3.61 23.89 0.64
C GLU A 226 4.34 23.23 1.82
N LYS A 227 3.90 22.04 2.21
CA LYS A 227 4.47 21.29 3.32
C LYS A 227 4.35 19.78 3.12
N VAL A 228 5.48 19.09 3.19
CA VAL A 228 5.53 17.63 3.27
C VAL A 228 5.52 17.20 4.73
N GLY A 229 4.78 16.14 5.02
CA GLY A 229 4.69 15.54 6.35
C GLY A 229 3.67 16.20 7.27
N PHE A 230 3.52 15.63 8.47
CA PHE A 230 2.56 16.09 9.46
C PHE A 230 2.82 17.53 9.91
N ILE A 231 1.76 18.30 10.05
CA ILE A 231 1.72 19.63 10.68
C ILE A 231 0.42 19.72 11.51
N ASP A 232 0.45 20.36 12.64
CA ASP A 232 -0.73 20.54 13.48
C ASP A 232 -1.66 21.67 13.00
N LYS A 233 -2.85 21.78 13.60
CA LYS A 233 -3.85 22.79 13.26
C LYS A 233 -3.28 24.20 13.33
N MET A 234 -2.58 24.54 14.43
CA MET A 234 -2.02 25.87 14.65
C MET A 234 -0.98 26.25 13.58
N GLY A 235 -0.16 25.25 13.17
CA GLY A 235 0.82 25.48 12.10
C GLY A 235 0.17 25.83 10.77
N ILE A 236 -0.92 25.14 10.40
CA ILE A 236 -1.66 25.45 9.15
C ILE A 236 -2.35 26.81 9.25
N GLU A 237 -3.02 27.09 10.36
CA GLU A 237 -3.72 28.37 10.57
C GLU A 237 -2.78 29.57 10.50
N LYS A 238 -1.57 29.43 11.07
CA LYS A 238 -0.52 30.44 10.97
C LYS A 238 -0.16 30.76 9.52
N GLU A 239 0.03 29.75 8.68
CA GLU A 239 0.38 29.94 7.27
C GLU A 239 -0.80 30.59 6.50
N ILE A 240 -2.02 30.17 6.77
CA ILE A 240 -3.24 30.79 6.21
C ILE A 240 -3.32 32.28 6.59
N ASP A 241 -3.06 32.62 7.84
CA ASP A 241 -3.18 33.98 8.34
C ASP A 241 -2.04 34.92 7.85
N LEU A 242 -0.93 34.37 7.37
CA LEU A 242 0.14 35.14 6.70
C LEU A 242 -0.23 35.55 5.26
N ILE A 243 -1.21 34.92 4.64
CA ILE A 243 -1.67 35.23 3.29
C ILE A 243 -2.58 36.46 3.36
N LYS A 244 -2.12 37.58 2.78
CA LYS A 244 -2.88 38.84 2.72
C LYS A 244 -4.01 38.75 1.71
N TYR A 245 -5.14 39.35 2.06
CA TYR A 245 -6.32 39.51 1.20
C TYR A 245 -6.20 40.77 0.35
#